data_9d1dbcad808c148324497171f634848c
#
_entry.id   9d1dbcad808c148324497171f634848c
#
_cell.length_a   1.000
_cell.length_b   1.000
_cell.length_c   1.000
_cell.angle_alpha   90.00
_cell.angle_beta   90.00
_cell.angle_gamma   90.00
#
_symmetry.space_group_name_H-M   'P 1'
#
loop_
_entity.id
_entity.type
_entity.pdbx_description
1 polymer ?
#
loop_
_entity_poly.entity_id
_entity_poly.type
_entity_poly.pdbx_seq_one_letter_code
_entity_poly.pdbx_strand_id
1 'polypeptide(L)'
;MSNPQDLLPSEEPVQFIAPGGELTASDHPRGYTLPERDRLLALYRGMVLGRRFDKQATALTKQGRLAVYPSSYGQDACQVATVQALREDDWFFPTYRDSMALVTRGIDPVQVLTLLKGDWHAGYDVAATRTAPQCTPLATQLIHAAGAGAGAARKGSDAAVLAFIGDGATSEGDFHEGLNFAAVFNAPVVFVVQNNTYAISVPLSKQTKAPSLAYKGIGYGIPSEQVDGNDAAAVAAVMDTALARARSGGGPTLVELHTYRLDAHTNADDATRYRASDEVEGWLAKDPIVRLEQYLSLIHISDG
;
A
#
# COMPACT_ATOMS: atom_id res chain seq x y z
N MET A 1 29.44 -0.93 -4.35
CA MET A 1 28.38 -1.99 -4.28
C MET A 1 27.89 -1.99 -2.85
N SER A 2 26.58 -1.90 -2.63
CA SER A 2 25.97 -2.03 -1.30
C SER A 2 26.24 -3.43 -0.73
N ASN A 3 26.43 -3.50 0.60
CA ASN A 3 26.55 -4.80 1.27
C ASN A 3 25.21 -5.56 1.07
N PRO A 4 25.21 -6.83 0.65
CA PRO A 4 23.99 -7.62 0.50
C PRO A 4 23.12 -7.66 1.75
N GLN A 5 23.72 -7.55 2.94
CA GLN A 5 22.99 -7.48 4.21
C GLN A 5 22.10 -6.23 4.33
N ASP A 6 22.49 -5.10 3.71
CA ASP A 6 21.73 -3.86 3.74
C ASP A 6 20.48 -3.91 2.84
N LEU A 7 20.38 -4.95 1.99
CA LEU A 7 19.26 -5.16 1.09
C LEU A 7 18.16 -6.05 1.70
N LEU A 8 18.52 -6.84 2.74
CA LEU A 8 17.59 -7.79 3.35
C LEU A 8 16.49 -7.07 4.14
N PRO A 9 15.24 -7.54 4.06
CA PRO A 9 14.19 -7.08 4.97
C PRO A 9 14.48 -7.51 6.41
N SER A 10 13.76 -6.97 7.37
CA SER A 10 13.70 -7.49 8.74
C SER A 10 13.30 -8.97 8.73
N GLU A 11 13.74 -9.76 9.70
CA GLU A 11 13.34 -11.17 9.81
C GLU A 11 11.84 -11.32 10.07
N GLU A 12 11.31 -10.47 10.95
CA GLU A 12 9.88 -10.35 11.23
C GLU A 12 9.34 -9.04 10.66
N PRO A 13 8.05 -8.96 10.30
CA PRO A 13 7.43 -7.73 9.84
C PRO A 13 7.55 -6.62 10.90
N VAL A 14 7.93 -5.41 10.47
CA VAL A 14 7.98 -4.23 11.34
C VAL A 14 6.61 -3.97 11.94
N GLN A 15 6.55 -3.85 13.26
CA GLN A 15 5.32 -3.65 14.03
C GLN A 15 5.60 -2.78 15.25
N PHE A 16 4.70 -1.85 15.58
CA PHE A 16 4.72 -1.01 16.79
C PHE A 16 3.55 -1.29 17.71
N ILE A 17 2.36 -1.50 17.16
CA ILE A 17 1.13 -1.70 17.91
C ILE A 17 0.65 -3.13 17.65
N ALA A 18 0.39 -3.91 18.69
CA ALA A 18 -0.18 -5.25 18.57
C ALA A 18 -1.65 -5.21 18.12
N PRO A 19 -2.23 -6.32 17.59
CA PRO A 19 -3.64 -6.35 17.19
C PRO A 19 -4.64 -5.93 18.27
N GLY A 20 -4.31 -6.12 19.55
CA GLY A 20 -5.14 -5.68 20.70
C GLY A 20 -4.95 -4.22 21.09
N GLY A 21 -4.13 -3.44 20.36
CA GLY A 21 -3.88 -2.03 20.65
C GLY A 21 -2.71 -1.76 21.60
N GLU A 22 -2.04 -2.79 22.11
CA GLU A 22 -0.89 -2.62 23.01
C GLU A 22 0.35 -2.17 22.22
N LEU A 23 1.13 -1.24 22.80
CA LEU A 23 2.42 -0.86 22.25
C LEU A 23 3.43 -1.99 22.43
N THR A 24 4.01 -2.49 21.34
CA THR A 24 5.06 -3.52 21.38
C THR A 24 6.45 -2.91 21.46
N ALA A 25 6.67 -1.80 20.76
CA ALA A 25 7.93 -1.03 20.76
C ALA A 25 7.66 0.39 20.26
N SER A 26 8.45 1.37 20.74
CA SER A 26 8.46 2.75 20.22
C SER A 26 9.52 2.96 19.13
N ASP A 27 10.53 2.09 19.11
CA ASP A 27 11.67 2.15 18.22
C ASP A 27 11.99 0.77 17.63
N HIS A 28 12.46 0.76 16.39
CA HIS A 28 12.87 -0.45 15.70
C HIS A 28 14.39 -0.42 15.45
N PRO A 29 15.13 -1.56 15.51
CA PRO A 29 16.59 -1.61 15.30
C PRO A 29 17.08 -0.99 13.98
N ARG A 30 16.20 -0.86 12.99
CA ARG A 30 16.49 -0.20 11.70
C ARG A 30 16.23 1.31 11.68
N GLY A 31 15.95 1.91 12.85
CA GLY A 31 15.75 3.35 13.02
C GLY A 31 14.34 3.84 12.69
N TYR A 32 13.37 2.94 12.51
CA TYR A 32 11.96 3.34 12.44
C TYR A 32 11.46 3.70 13.84
N THR A 33 10.67 4.76 13.93
CA THR A 33 10.12 5.26 15.21
C THR A 33 8.62 5.40 15.13
N LEU A 34 7.94 5.16 16.25
CA LEU A 34 6.48 5.35 16.35
C LEU A 34 6.13 6.80 16.00
N PRO A 35 5.17 7.04 15.09
CA PRO A 35 4.73 8.38 14.77
C PRO A 35 4.10 9.11 15.96
N GLU A 36 4.23 10.43 15.98
CA GLU A 36 3.62 11.30 16.96
C GLU A 36 2.09 11.19 16.97
N ARG A 37 1.46 11.51 18.12
CA ARG A 37 0.02 11.38 18.35
C ARG A 37 -0.85 12.04 17.27
N ASP A 38 -0.51 13.24 16.84
CA ASP A 38 -1.31 13.95 15.81
C ASP A 38 -1.28 13.23 14.47
N ARG A 39 -0.15 12.61 14.13
CA ARG A 39 -0.01 11.78 12.93
C ARG A 39 -0.88 10.51 13.07
N LEU A 40 -0.88 9.85 14.22
CA LEU A 40 -1.71 8.68 14.48
C LEU A 40 -3.22 9.01 14.40
N LEU A 41 -3.63 10.17 14.92
CA LEU A 41 -5.00 10.65 14.77
C LEU A 41 -5.38 10.94 13.31
N ALA A 42 -4.45 11.48 12.51
CA ALA A 42 -4.67 11.70 11.07
C ALA A 42 -4.82 10.36 10.32
N LEU A 43 -4.01 9.36 10.66
CA LEU A 43 -4.12 7.99 10.12
C LEU A 43 -5.47 7.37 10.47
N TYR A 44 -5.88 7.43 11.73
CA TYR A 44 -7.16 6.92 12.18
C TYR A 44 -8.33 7.54 11.42
N ARG A 45 -8.38 8.88 11.35
CA ARG A 45 -9.42 9.62 10.60
C ARG A 45 -9.44 9.24 9.13
N GLY A 46 -8.26 9.12 8.52
CA GLY A 46 -8.11 8.70 7.12
C GLY A 46 -8.68 7.30 6.87
N MET A 47 -8.37 6.33 7.73
CA MET A 47 -8.89 4.96 7.62
C MET A 47 -10.41 4.91 7.83
N VAL A 48 -10.95 5.64 8.80
CA VAL A 48 -12.41 5.70 9.03
C VAL A 48 -13.12 6.29 7.81
N LEU A 49 -12.60 7.39 7.24
CA LEU A 49 -13.15 8.00 6.03
C LEU A 49 -13.06 7.03 4.83
N GLY A 50 -11.91 6.42 4.62
CA GLY A 50 -11.67 5.45 3.55
C GLY A 50 -12.60 4.23 3.66
N ARG A 51 -12.76 3.67 4.85
CA ARG A 51 -13.70 2.58 5.11
C ARG A 51 -15.15 2.97 4.83
N ARG A 52 -15.53 4.21 5.19
CA ARG A 52 -16.86 4.74 4.88
C ARG A 52 -17.09 4.86 3.38
N PHE A 53 -16.11 5.36 2.65
CA PHE A 53 -16.13 5.45 1.18
C PHE A 53 -16.26 4.04 0.56
N ASP A 54 -15.44 3.09 0.98
CA ASP A 54 -15.44 1.71 0.47
C ASP A 54 -16.80 1.02 0.62
N LYS A 55 -17.41 1.14 1.82
CA LYS A 55 -18.77 0.64 2.09
C LYS A 55 -19.81 1.27 1.18
N GLN A 56 -19.70 2.58 0.94
CA GLN A 56 -20.62 3.30 0.06
C GLN A 56 -20.47 2.87 -1.39
N ALA A 57 -19.25 2.72 -1.90
CA ALA A 57 -18.97 2.27 -3.25
C ALA A 57 -19.47 0.82 -3.47
N THR A 58 -19.25 -0.07 -2.50
CA THR A 58 -19.79 -1.43 -2.52
C THR A 58 -21.33 -1.42 -2.57
N ALA A 59 -21.99 -0.55 -1.83
CA ALA A 59 -23.45 -0.41 -1.89
C ALA A 59 -23.94 0.07 -3.26
N LEU A 60 -23.24 1.02 -3.88
CA LEU A 60 -23.55 1.51 -5.23
C LEU A 60 -23.45 0.41 -6.29
N THR A 61 -22.49 -0.52 -6.17
CA THR A 61 -22.38 -1.68 -7.06
C THR A 61 -23.59 -2.60 -6.92
N LYS A 62 -24.00 -2.89 -5.67
CA LYS A 62 -25.21 -3.72 -5.41
C LYS A 62 -26.50 -3.08 -5.95
N GLN A 63 -26.53 -1.75 -6.11
CA GLN A 63 -27.64 -1.00 -6.71
C GLN A 63 -27.54 -0.90 -8.24
N GLY A 64 -26.53 -1.50 -8.87
CA GLY A 64 -26.28 -1.39 -10.32
C GLY A 64 -25.82 -0.01 -10.78
N ARG A 65 -25.37 0.87 -9.88
CA ARG A 65 -24.89 2.23 -10.19
C ARG A 65 -23.41 2.30 -10.52
N LEU A 66 -22.65 1.29 -10.13
CA LEU A 66 -21.28 1.04 -10.58
C LEU A 66 -21.21 -0.30 -11.30
N ALA A 67 -20.41 -0.40 -12.35
CA ALA A 67 -20.21 -1.63 -13.10
C ALA A 67 -19.40 -2.65 -12.30
N VAL A 68 -18.35 -2.17 -11.64
CA VAL A 68 -17.47 -2.99 -10.80
C VAL A 68 -16.91 -2.16 -9.65
N TYR A 69 -16.67 -2.80 -8.52
CA TYR A 69 -15.92 -2.21 -7.41
C TYR A 69 -15.08 -3.29 -6.71
N PRO A 70 -13.76 -3.25 -6.83
CA PRO A 70 -12.86 -4.09 -6.05
C PRO A 70 -12.61 -3.42 -4.70
N SER A 71 -13.30 -3.90 -3.65
CA SER A 71 -13.22 -3.37 -2.30
C SER A 71 -11.79 -3.39 -1.76
N SER A 72 -11.42 -2.33 -1.05
CA SER A 72 -10.15 -2.18 -0.32
C SER A 72 -10.26 -2.68 1.13
N TYR A 73 -11.41 -3.19 1.56
CA TYR A 73 -11.66 -3.61 2.94
C TYR A 73 -10.61 -4.60 3.45
N GLY A 74 -9.98 -4.26 4.56
CA GLY A 74 -8.84 -4.95 5.17
C GLY A 74 -7.47 -4.36 4.81
N GLN A 75 -7.36 -3.57 3.72
CA GLN A 75 -6.12 -2.92 3.28
C GLN A 75 -6.07 -1.43 3.68
N ASP A 76 -6.88 -1.02 4.64
CA ASP A 76 -7.09 0.38 5.03
C ASP A 76 -5.79 1.06 5.48
N ALA A 77 -5.04 0.43 6.38
CA ALA A 77 -3.78 0.97 6.86
C ALA A 77 -2.72 1.02 5.75
N CYS A 78 -2.64 -0.02 4.91
CA CYS A 78 -1.74 -0.04 3.76
C CYS A 78 -1.94 1.19 2.87
N GLN A 79 -3.18 1.48 2.50
CA GLN A 79 -3.48 2.53 1.55
C GLN A 79 -3.39 3.93 2.18
N VAL A 80 -3.97 4.10 3.35
CA VAL A 80 -4.04 5.41 4.01
C VAL A 80 -2.67 5.86 4.51
N ALA A 81 -1.96 5.01 5.26
CA ALA A 81 -0.69 5.41 5.85
C ALA A 81 0.39 5.66 4.76
N THR A 82 0.40 4.83 3.72
CA THR A 82 1.34 5.00 2.61
C THR A 82 1.11 6.31 1.86
N VAL A 83 -0.14 6.61 1.51
CA VAL A 83 -0.45 7.82 0.71
C VAL A 83 -0.32 9.10 1.52
N GLN A 84 -0.63 9.07 2.82
CA GLN A 84 -0.41 10.22 3.68
C GLN A 84 1.07 10.60 3.89
N ALA A 85 2.03 9.74 3.52
CA ALA A 85 3.46 10.03 3.53
C ALA A 85 3.93 10.80 2.26
N LEU A 86 3.09 10.90 1.24
CA LEU A 86 3.38 11.63 0.00
C LEU A 86 3.30 13.15 0.19
N ARG A 87 4.19 13.86 -0.48
CA ARG A 87 4.09 15.32 -0.69
C ARG A 87 3.17 15.62 -1.88
N GLU A 88 2.79 16.85 -2.07
CA GLU A 88 1.95 17.28 -3.20
C GLU A 88 2.61 17.04 -4.56
N ASP A 89 3.93 17.22 -4.65
CA ASP A 89 4.73 17.06 -5.87
C ASP A 89 5.16 15.63 -6.17
N ASP A 90 5.00 14.70 -5.22
CA ASP A 90 5.26 13.28 -5.45
C ASP A 90 4.21 12.66 -6.38
N TRP A 91 4.63 11.68 -7.18
CA TRP A 91 3.75 10.94 -8.06
C TRP A 91 3.23 9.67 -7.43
N PHE A 92 1.96 9.35 -7.71
CA PHE A 92 1.32 8.11 -7.28
C PHE A 92 0.82 7.27 -8.47
N PHE A 93 1.17 5.99 -8.48
CA PHE A 93 0.76 5.00 -9.48
C PHE A 93 -0.06 3.88 -8.80
N PRO A 94 -1.40 3.99 -8.80
CA PRO A 94 -2.30 3.04 -8.15
C PRO A 94 -2.58 1.80 -8.99
N THR A 95 -3.10 0.76 -8.34
CA THR A 95 -3.80 -0.35 -8.98
C THR A 95 -5.30 -0.08 -9.05
N TYR A 96 -6.04 -1.00 -9.66
CA TYR A 96 -7.51 -0.96 -9.72
C TYR A 96 -8.22 -1.06 -8.36
N ARG A 97 -7.49 -1.51 -7.28
CA ARG A 97 -8.06 -1.69 -5.92
C ARG A 97 -7.81 -0.48 -5.01
N ASP A 98 -7.11 0.52 -5.46
CA ASP A 98 -6.58 1.57 -4.59
C ASP A 98 -7.49 2.83 -4.54
N SER A 99 -8.80 2.64 -4.67
CA SER A 99 -9.77 3.76 -4.62
C SER A 99 -9.73 4.51 -3.28
N MET A 100 -9.50 3.81 -2.16
CA MET A 100 -9.33 4.44 -0.85
C MET A 100 -8.07 5.31 -0.81
N ALA A 101 -6.98 4.86 -1.41
CA ALA A 101 -5.74 5.61 -1.55
C ALA A 101 -5.94 6.90 -2.37
N LEU A 102 -6.72 6.84 -3.44
CA LEU A 102 -7.04 8.01 -4.28
C LEU A 102 -7.84 9.07 -3.50
N VAL A 103 -8.84 8.64 -2.73
CA VAL A 103 -9.59 9.54 -1.84
C VAL A 103 -8.67 10.13 -0.76
N THR A 104 -7.76 9.33 -0.20
CA THR A 104 -6.75 9.79 0.77
C THR A 104 -5.79 10.81 0.15
N ARG A 105 -5.47 10.68 -1.15
CA ARG A 105 -4.69 11.65 -1.91
C ARG A 105 -5.40 13.00 -2.10
N GLY A 106 -6.69 13.09 -1.78
CA GLY A 106 -7.52 14.29 -1.91
C GLY A 106 -8.31 14.36 -3.22
N ILE A 107 -8.36 13.28 -3.99
CA ILE A 107 -9.19 13.21 -5.20
C ILE A 107 -10.66 13.05 -4.78
N ASP A 108 -11.54 13.82 -5.42
CA ASP A 108 -12.97 13.76 -5.13
C ASP A 108 -13.52 12.33 -5.31
N PRO A 109 -14.27 11.81 -4.32
CA PRO A 109 -14.81 10.44 -4.36
C PRO A 109 -15.62 10.10 -5.62
N VAL A 110 -16.34 11.07 -6.20
CA VAL A 110 -17.12 10.85 -7.43
C VAL A 110 -16.18 10.68 -8.62
N GLN A 111 -15.12 11.47 -8.68
CA GLN A 111 -14.09 11.37 -9.72
C GLN A 111 -13.37 10.01 -9.63
N VAL A 112 -13.06 9.53 -8.43
CA VAL A 112 -12.43 8.21 -8.23
C VAL A 112 -13.29 7.07 -8.77
N LEU A 113 -14.61 7.17 -8.66
CA LEU A 113 -15.55 6.14 -9.11
C LEU A 113 -15.89 6.20 -10.61
N THR A 114 -15.47 7.25 -11.32
CA THR A 114 -15.81 7.47 -12.72
C THR A 114 -15.40 6.30 -13.61
N LEU A 115 -14.15 5.85 -13.55
CA LEU A 115 -13.66 4.70 -14.30
C LEU A 115 -14.43 3.41 -13.95
N LEU A 116 -14.73 3.21 -12.68
CA LEU A 116 -15.41 2.00 -12.17
C LEU A 116 -16.91 1.97 -12.49
N LYS A 117 -17.48 3.11 -12.89
CA LYS A 117 -18.81 3.19 -13.46
C LYS A 117 -18.86 2.68 -14.89
N GLY A 118 -17.73 2.67 -15.60
CA GLY A 118 -17.58 2.24 -16.98
C GLY A 118 -17.27 3.39 -17.94
N ASP A 119 -16.86 4.55 -17.47
CA ASP A 119 -16.39 5.65 -18.30
C ASP A 119 -15.01 5.35 -18.89
N TRP A 120 -14.65 6.03 -19.99
CA TRP A 120 -13.41 5.80 -20.73
C TRP A 120 -12.19 6.55 -20.16
N HIS A 121 -12.37 7.38 -19.12
CA HIS A 121 -11.31 8.20 -18.51
C HIS A 121 -11.24 8.01 -16.99
N ALA A 122 -10.13 8.44 -16.41
CA ALA A 122 -9.87 8.25 -14.98
C ALA A 122 -10.82 9.04 -14.03
N GLY A 123 -11.48 10.08 -14.55
CA GLY A 123 -12.38 10.95 -13.76
C GLY A 123 -11.69 12.16 -13.13
N TYR A 124 -10.38 12.18 -13.06
CA TYR A 124 -9.57 13.27 -12.48
C TYR A 124 -8.43 13.67 -13.42
N ASP A 125 -7.90 14.89 -13.22
CA ASP A 125 -6.73 15.39 -13.94
C ASP A 125 -5.45 14.76 -13.37
N VAL A 126 -4.81 13.91 -14.16
CA VAL A 126 -3.59 13.16 -13.80
C VAL A 126 -2.42 14.09 -13.48
N ALA A 127 -2.27 15.19 -14.24
CA ALA A 127 -1.17 16.10 -14.04
C ALA A 127 -1.36 16.98 -12.79
N ALA A 128 -2.58 17.48 -12.58
CA ALA A 128 -2.90 18.32 -11.42
C ALA A 128 -2.84 17.52 -10.09
N THR A 129 -3.29 16.28 -10.11
CA THR A 129 -3.30 15.42 -8.91
C THR A 129 -1.99 14.67 -8.69
N ARG A 130 -1.06 14.71 -9.65
CA ARG A 130 0.17 13.89 -9.63
C ARG A 130 -0.15 12.40 -9.41
N THR A 131 -1.26 11.92 -9.97
CA THR A 131 -1.75 10.57 -9.77
C THR A 131 -2.11 9.94 -11.10
N ALA A 132 -1.46 8.82 -11.43
CA ALA A 132 -1.74 8.05 -12.64
C ALA A 132 -3.15 7.42 -12.59
N PRO A 133 -3.75 7.09 -13.72
CA PRO A 133 -5.02 6.35 -13.73
C PRO A 133 -4.89 5.01 -12.98
N GLN A 134 -5.99 4.55 -12.39
CA GLN A 134 -6.06 3.20 -11.83
C GLN A 134 -5.71 2.16 -12.91
N CYS A 135 -4.72 1.31 -12.62
CA CYS A 135 -4.18 0.35 -13.57
C CYS A 135 -4.82 -1.03 -13.36
N THR A 136 -5.53 -1.53 -14.37
CA THR A 136 -6.11 -2.88 -14.38
C THR A 136 -5.13 -3.92 -14.92
N PRO A 137 -4.33 -3.67 -15.98
CA PRO A 137 -3.24 -4.55 -16.38
C PRO A 137 -2.22 -4.67 -15.25
N LEU A 138 -2.01 -5.91 -14.78
CA LEU A 138 -1.17 -6.15 -13.60
C LEU A 138 0.28 -5.74 -13.84
N ALA A 139 0.88 -5.06 -12.87
CA ALA A 139 2.27 -4.60 -12.82
C ALA A 139 2.68 -3.54 -13.86
N THR A 140 1.90 -3.25 -14.90
CA THR A 140 2.24 -2.27 -15.96
C THR A 140 2.57 -0.88 -15.39
N GLN A 141 1.89 -0.45 -14.32
CA GLN A 141 2.15 0.82 -13.66
C GLN A 141 3.56 0.92 -13.07
N LEU A 142 4.25 -0.19 -12.80
CA LEU A 142 5.60 -0.19 -12.21
C LEU A 142 6.65 0.29 -13.20
N ILE A 143 6.54 -0.12 -14.48
CA ILE A 143 7.41 0.36 -15.56
C ILE A 143 7.19 1.87 -15.78
N HIS A 144 5.92 2.30 -15.77
CA HIS A 144 5.58 3.72 -15.87
C HIS A 144 6.15 4.53 -14.70
N ALA A 145 6.04 4.00 -13.47
CA ALA A 145 6.61 4.62 -12.27
C ALA A 145 8.13 4.74 -12.35
N ALA A 146 8.81 3.68 -12.80
CA ALA A 146 10.27 3.70 -13.01
C ALA A 146 10.68 4.76 -14.03
N GLY A 147 9.95 4.86 -15.14
CA GLY A 147 10.18 5.89 -16.17
C GLY A 147 9.92 7.30 -15.67
N ALA A 148 8.83 7.51 -14.92
CA ALA A 148 8.49 8.81 -14.32
C ALA A 148 9.55 9.25 -13.29
N GLY A 149 9.99 8.34 -12.41
CA GLY A 149 11.05 8.60 -11.43
C GLY A 149 12.39 8.94 -12.08
N ALA A 150 12.82 8.15 -13.08
CA ALA A 150 14.04 8.42 -13.82
C ALA A 150 13.97 9.77 -14.56
N GLY A 151 12.81 10.12 -15.11
CA GLY A 151 12.56 11.40 -15.77
C GLY A 151 12.60 12.58 -14.80
N ALA A 152 12.02 12.44 -13.59
CA ALA A 152 12.07 13.45 -12.54
C ALA A 152 13.51 13.70 -12.07
N ALA A 153 14.25 12.63 -11.76
CA ALA A 153 15.65 12.73 -11.35
C ALA A 153 16.54 13.43 -12.39
N ARG A 154 16.36 13.12 -13.68
CA ARG A 154 17.09 13.80 -14.78
C ARG A 154 16.79 15.29 -14.90
N LYS A 155 15.60 15.71 -14.47
CA LYS A 155 15.20 17.14 -14.42
C LYS A 155 15.65 17.84 -13.14
N GLY A 156 16.34 17.13 -12.24
CA GLY A 156 16.78 17.69 -10.95
C GLY A 156 15.65 17.87 -9.93
N SER A 157 14.52 17.18 -10.11
CA SER A 157 13.44 17.14 -9.12
C SER A 157 13.78 16.18 -7.99
N ASP A 158 13.42 16.53 -6.76
CA ASP A 158 13.48 15.67 -5.57
C ASP A 158 12.16 14.91 -5.31
N ALA A 159 11.19 15.04 -6.21
CA ALA A 159 9.92 14.32 -6.08
C ALA A 159 10.13 12.80 -6.13
N ALA A 160 9.54 12.09 -5.18
CA ALA A 160 9.48 10.64 -5.18
C ALA A 160 8.30 10.11 -6.01
N VAL A 161 8.38 8.86 -6.38
CA VAL A 161 7.30 8.13 -7.05
C VAL A 161 6.90 6.96 -6.18
N LEU A 162 5.61 6.85 -5.86
CA LEU A 162 5.00 5.72 -5.20
C LEU A 162 4.29 4.84 -6.23
N ALA A 163 4.51 3.54 -6.20
CA ALA A 163 3.76 2.59 -7.03
C ALA A 163 3.21 1.44 -6.19
N PHE A 164 1.90 1.24 -6.23
CA PHE A 164 1.24 0.11 -5.59
C PHE A 164 1.19 -1.11 -6.50
N ILE A 165 1.22 -2.28 -5.88
CA ILE A 165 1.07 -3.57 -6.55
C ILE A 165 0.48 -4.61 -5.57
N GLY A 166 -0.29 -5.57 -6.07
CA GLY A 166 -0.74 -6.74 -5.30
C GLY A 166 0.28 -7.88 -5.34
N ASP A 167 0.16 -8.82 -4.40
CA ASP A 167 1.01 -10.02 -4.31
C ASP A 167 1.05 -10.82 -5.62
N GLY A 168 -0.11 -11.10 -6.22
CA GLY A 168 -0.19 -11.85 -7.48
C GLY A 168 0.55 -11.19 -8.64
N ALA A 169 0.51 -9.88 -8.72
CA ALA A 169 1.18 -9.13 -9.78
C ALA A 169 2.72 -9.14 -9.65
N THR A 170 3.28 -9.56 -8.52
CA THR A 170 4.74 -9.77 -8.39
C THR A 170 5.27 -10.95 -9.21
N SER A 171 4.39 -11.69 -9.88
CA SER A 171 4.75 -12.78 -10.81
C SER A 171 4.71 -12.35 -12.28
N GLU A 172 4.24 -11.13 -12.58
CA GLU A 172 4.21 -10.59 -13.94
C GLU A 172 5.61 -10.12 -14.40
N GLY A 173 5.86 -10.19 -15.71
CA GLY A 173 7.12 -9.73 -16.31
C GLY A 173 7.41 -8.26 -16.01
N ASP A 174 6.38 -7.41 -16.12
CA ASP A 174 6.47 -5.97 -15.87
C ASP A 174 6.94 -5.63 -14.44
N PHE A 175 6.66 -6.48 -13.44
CA PHE A 175 7.21 -6.32 -12.09
C PHE A 175 8.73 -6.38 -12.10
N HIS A 176 9.29 -7.42 -12.72
CA HIS A 176 10.73 -7.66 -12.80
C HIS A 176 11.44 -6.57 -13.60
N GLU A 177 10.83 -6.17 -14.71
CA GLU A 177 11.37 -5.10 -15.57
C GLU A 177 11.33 -3.75 -14.87
N GLY A 178 10.20 -3.39 -14.23
CA GLY A 178 10.03 -2.14 -13.51
C GLY A 178 11.05 -1.98 -12.37
N LEU A 179 11.27 -3.01 -11.57
CA LEU A 179 12.26 -3.00 -10.50
C LEU A 179 13.69 -2.89 -11.06
N ASN A 180 14.03 -3.67 -12.09
CA ASN A 180 15.34 -3.65 -12.69
C ASN A 180 15.67 -2.28 -13.30
N PHE A 181 14.75 -1.67 -14.06
CA PHE A 181 14.95 -0.34 -14.61
C PHE A 181 15.09 0.72 -13.51
N ALA A 182 14.26 0.66 -12.49
CA ALA A 182 14.34 1.61 -11.36
C ALA A 182 15.71 1.51 -10.66
N ALA A 183 16.21 0.29 -10.43
CA ALA A 183 17.52 0.06 -9.83
C ALA A 183 18.67 0.58 -10.70
N VAL A 184 18.68 0.24 -12.00
CA VAL A 184 19.74 0.63 -12.95
C VAL A 184 19.80 2.16 -13.13
N PHE A 185 18.65 2.82 -13.18
CA PHE A 185 18.57 4.28 -13.32
C PHE A 185 18.64 5.03 -11.99
N ASN A 186 18.75 4.32 -10.86
CA ASN A 186 18.67 4.90 -9.52
C ASN A 186 17.42 5.80 -9.36
N ALA A 187 16.29 5.35 -9.90
CA ALA A 187 15.06 6.12 -9.92
C ALA A 187 14.46 6.26 -8.50
N PRO A 188 13.95 7.44 -8.12
CA PRO A 188 13.38 7.69 -6.80
C PRO A 188 11.98 7.06 -6.67
N VAL A 189 11.89 5.74 -6.71
CA VAL A 189 10.64 5.00 -6.68
C VAL A 189 10.54 4.16 -5.42
N VAL A 190 9.39 4.21 -4.74
CA VAL A 190 9.02 3.26 -3.69
C VAL A 190 7.94 2.34 -4.25
N PHE A 191 8.28 1.07 -4.39
CA PHE A 191 7.35 0.01 -4.78
C PHE A 191 6.73 -0.59 -3.53
N VAL A 192 5.40 -0.62 -3.45
CA VAL A 192 4.68 -1.12 -2.29
C VAL A 192 3.80 -2.29 -2.68
N VAL A 193 4.14 -3.47 -2.19
CA VAL A 193 3.36 -4.69 -2.37
C VAL A 193 2.31 -4.78 -1.27
N GLN A 194 1.04 -4.62 -1.61
CA GLN A 194 -0.07 -4.95 -0.72
C GLN A 194 -0.30 -6.46 -0.78
N ASN A 195 0.42 -7.20 0.07
CA ASN A 195 0.29 -8.66 0.14
C ASN A 195 -0.97 -9.03 0.92
N ASN A 196 -2.07 -9.21 0.19
CA ASN A 196 -3.35 -9.61 0.76
C ASN A 196 -3.60 -11.12 0.71
N THR A 197 -2.54 -11.89 0.47
CA THR A 197 -2.44 -13.36 0.47
C THR A 197 -3.13 -14.10 -0.68
N TYR A 198 -3.91 -13.41 -1.52
CA TYR A 198 -4.64 -14.06 -2.62
C TYR A 198 -4.54 -13.29 -3.94
N ALA A 199 -3.98 -13.94 -4.96
CA ALA A 199 -4.15 -13.52 -6.36
C ALA A 199 -5.47 -14.07 -6.89
N ILE A 200 -6.55 -13.29 -6.81
CA ILE A 200 -7.95 -13.72 -7.00
C ILE A 200 -8.27 -14.87 -6.03
N SER A 201 -8.09 -16.11 -6.47
CA SER A 201 -8.34 -17.36 -5.73
C SER A 201 -7.07 -18.15 -5.44
N VAL A 202 -5.90 -17.73 -5.92
CA VAL A 202 -4.63 -18.42 -5.76
C VAL A 202 -3.95 -17.96 -4.48
N PRO A 203 -3.77 -18.82 -3.46
CA PRO A 203 -3.13 -18.42 -2.21
C PRO A 203 -1.63 -18.17 -2.41
N LEU A 204 -1.03 -17.32 -1.57
CA LEU A 204 0.37 -16.89 -1.64
C LEU A 204 1.34 -18.09 -1.71
N SER A 205 1.08 -19.15 -1.00
CA SER A 205 1.91 -20.38 -0.99
C SER A 205 2.04 -21.05 -2.37
N LYS A 206 1.12 -20.75 -3.30
CA LYS A 206 1.17 -21.21 -4.71
C LYS A 206 1.71 -20.15 -5.67
N GLN A 207 1.99 -18.93 -5.21
CA GLN A 207 2.51 -17.84 -6.03
C GLN A 207 4.04 -17.75 -5.95
N THR A 208 4.62 -18.02 -4.78
CA THR A 208 6.06 -17.86 -4.54
C THR A 208 6.59 -18.90 -3.55
N LYS A 209 7.90 -19.15 -3.63
CA LYS A 209 8.67 -19.91 -2.62
C LYS A 209 9.58 -19.00 -1.79
N ALA A 210 9.62 -17.69 -2.08
CA ALA A 210 10.36 -16.74 -1.25
C ALA A 210 9.76 -16.68 0.17
N PRO A 211 10.58 -16.49 1.22
CA PRO A 211 10.09 -16.34 2.59
C PRO A 211 9.09 -15.19 2.73
N SER A 212 9.36 -14.06 2.06
CA SER A 212 8.44 -12.95 1.87
C SER A 212 8.66 -12.34 0.48
N LEU A 213 7.70 -11.56 -0.03
CA LEU A 213 7.82 -10.91 -1.34
C LEU A 213 8.89 -9.81 -1.35
N ALA A 214 9.21 -9.24 -0.18
CA ALA A 214 10.29 -8.27 -0.02
C ALA A 214 11.65 -8.83 -0.48
N TYR A 215 11.89 -10.14 -0.34
CA TYR A 215 13.12 -10.78 -0.82
C TYR A 215 13.33 -10.67 -2.33
N LYS A 216 12.28 -10.41 -3.10
CA LYS A 216 12.41 -10.23 -4.56
C LYS A 216 13.24 -8.99 -4.93
N GLY A 217 13.28 -7.95 -4.10
CA GLY A 217 14.06 -6.73 -4.33
C GLY A 217 15.57 -6.97 -4.33
N ILE A 218 16.05 -7.96 -3.56
CA ILE A 218 17.46 -8.28 -3.41
C ILE A 218 18.09 -8.64 -4.76
N GLY A 219 17.38 -9.38 -5.61
CA GLY A 219 17.85 -9.78 -6.94
C GLY A 219 18.17 -8.60 -7.87
N TYR A 220 17.63 -7.42 -7.58
CA TYR A 220 17.85 -6.16 -8.33
C TYR A 220 18.73 -5.18 -7.58
N GLY A 221 19.28 -5.54 -6.42
CA GLY A 221 20.06 -4.62 -5.58
C GLY A 221 19.21 -3.54 -4.91
N ILE A 222 17.92 -3.77 -4.73
CA ILE A 222 16.96 -2.84 -4.10
C ILE A 222 16.82 -3.18 -2.62
N PRO A 223 17.10 -2.24 -1.69
CA PRO A 223 16.77 -2.42 -0.28
C PRO A 223 15.29 -2.69 -0.10
N SER A 224 14.98 -3.64 0.77
CA SER A 224 13.62 -4.10 0.93
C SER A 224 13.21 -4.17 2.40
N GLU A 225 11.92 -4.03 2.68
CA GLU A 225 11.37 -4.17 4.02
C GLU A 225 10.04 -4.89 4.01
N GLN A 226 9.73 -5.59 5.11
CA GLN A 226 8.42 -6.18 5.34
C GLN A 226 7.76 -5.58 6.60
N VAL A 227 6.48 -5.31 6.52
CA VAL A 227 5.74 -4.56 7.54
C VAL A 227 4.40 -5.25 7.81
N ASP A 228 3.94 -5.23 9.05
CA ASP A 228 2.55 -5.54 9.36
C ASP A 228 1.64 -4.45 8.76
N GLY A 229 1.04 -4.76 7.61
CA GLY A 229 0.20 -3.84 6.85
C GLY A 229 -1.10 -3.44 7.54
N ASN A 230 -1.43 -4.07 8.68
CA ASN A 230 -2.56 -3.70 9.52
C ASN A 230 -2.14 -2.83 10.73
N ASP A 231 -0.84 -2.54 10.88
CA ASP A 231 -0.31 -1.54 11.79
C ASP A 231 -0.04 -0.22 11.05
N ALA A 232 -0.98 0.71 11.12
CA ALA A 232 -0.86 2.00 10.44
C ALA A 232 0.35 2.82 10.89
N ALA A 233 0.79 2.66 12.14
CA ALA A 233 1.97 3.34 12.67
C ALA A 233 3.26 2.79 12.05
N ALA A 234 3.39 1.47 11.96
CA ALA A 234 4.54 0.82 11.34
C ALA A 234 4.61 1.12 9.83
N VAL A 235 3.47 1.07 9.13
CA VAL A 235 3.40 1.44 7.71
C VAL A 235 3.87 2.88 7.51
N ALA A 236 3.37 3.84 8.30
CA ALA A 236 3.77 5.24 8.19
C ALA A 236 5.27 5.45 8.40
N ALA A 237 5.85 4.87 9.46
CA ALA A 237 7.26 5.02 9.79
C ALA A 237 8.20 4.47 8.69
N VAL A 238 7.88 3.28 8.17
CA VAL A 238 8.66 2.68 7.09
C VAL A 238 8.52 3.48 5.79
N MET A 239 7.31 3.94 5.48
CA MET A 239 7.06 4.73 4.27
C MET A 239 7.72 6.10 4.31
N ASP A 240 7.70 6.79 5.45
CA ASP A 240 8.41 8.07 5.64
C ASP A 240 9.91 7.89 5.37
N THR A 241 10.52 6.82 5.88
CA THR A 241 11.94 6.48 5.65
C THR A 241 12.22 6.15 4.18
N ALA A 242 11.39 5.30 3.55
CA ALA A 242 11.57 4.88 2.16
C ALA A 242 11.43 6.07 1.18
N LEU A 243 10.45 6.94 1.40
CA LEU A 243 10.25 8.14 0.58
C LEU A 243 11.35 9.19 0.81
N ALA A 244 11.81 9.37 2.05
CA ALA A 244 12.95 10.25 2.33
C ALA A 244 14.22 9.76 1.62
N ARG A 245 14.47 8.44 1.63
CA ARG A 245 15.59 7.83 0.88
C ARG A 245 15.46 8.09 -0.62
N ALA A 246 14.28 7.88 -1.20
CA ALA A 246 14.05 8.14 -2.63
C ALA A 246 14.31 9.60 -2.98
N ARG A 247 13.76 10.55 -2.22
CA ARG A 247 13.93 12.00 -2.42
C ARG A 247 15.37 12.47 -2.28
N SER A 248 16.16 11.82 -1.44
CA SER A 248 17.59 12.15 -1.26
C SER A 248 18.52 11.50 -2.29
N GLY A 249 17.98 10.86 -3.33
CA GLY A 249 18.77 10.20 -4.36
C GLY A 249 19.31 8.82 -3.97
N GLY A 250 18.76 8.23 -2.89
CA GLY A 250 19.12 6.88 -2.44
C GLY A 250 18.61 5.74 -3.35
N GLY A 251 17.85 6.05 -4.39
CA GLY A 251 17.29 5.09 -5.33
C GLY A 251 16.04 4.39 -4.83
N PRO A 252 15.60 3.30 -5.52
CA PRO A 252 14.34 2.64 -5.21
C PRO A 252 14.37 1.84 -3.92
N THR A 253 13.18 1.60 -3.36
CA THR A 253 12.94 0.70 -2.22
C THR A 253 11.74 -0.19 -2.54
N LEU A 254 11.76 -1.45 -2.10
CA LEU A 254 10.62 -2.37 -2.15
C LEU A 254 10.08 -2.57 -0.73
N VAL A 255 8.81 -2.29 -0.50
CA VAL A 255 8.14 -2.49 0.78
C VAL A 255 7.00 -3.47 0.61
N GLU A 256 7.00 -4.55 1.39
CA GLU A 256 5.90 -5.50 1.46
C GLU A 256 5.04 -5.22 2.70
N LEU A 257 3.76 -4.98 2.49
CA LEU A 257 2.77 -4.78 3.55
C LEU A 257 1.91 -6.03 3.68
N HIS A 258 2.11 -6.79 4.76
CA HIS A 258 1.33 -7.99 5.07
C HIS A 258 -0.06 -7.60 5.55
N THR A 259 -1.07 -7.94 4.78
CA THR A 259 -2.45 -7.59 5.05
C THR A 259 -3.40 -8.68 4.53
N TYR A 260 -4.69 -8.39 4.48
CA TYR A 260 -5.69 -9.32 3.98
C TYR A 260 -6.84 -8.62 3.28
N ARG A 261 -7.31 -9.22 2.19
CA ARG A 261 -8.54 -8.78 1.53
C ARG A 261 -9.75 -9.41 2.21
N LEU A 262 -10.49 -8.66 3.01
CA LEU A 262 -11.64 -9.18 3.77
C LEU A 262 -12.84 -9.49 2.88
N ASP A 263 -13.13 -8.66 1.87
CA ASP A 263 -14.19 -8.92 0.89
C ASP A 263 -13.73 -9.88 -0.22
N ALA A 264 -14.67 -10.31 -1.07
CA ALA A 264 -14.39 -11.04 -2.29
C ALA A 264 -13.50 -10.23 -3.24
N HIS A 265 -12.92 -10.87 -4.27
CA HIS A 265 -12.00 -10.20 -5.20
C HIS A 265 -12.65 -9.00 -5.90
N THR A 266 -13.88 -9.18 -6.36
CA THR A 266 -14.78 -8.13 -6.89
C THR A 266 -16.22 -8.48 -6.52
N ASN A 267 -17.16 -7.60 -6.90
CA ASN A 267 -18.60 -7.85 -6.69
C ASN A 267 -19.16 -9.08 -7.46
N ALA A 268 -18.41 -9.61 -8.43
CA ALA A 268 -18.79 -10.80 -9.21
C ALA A 268 -18.12 -12.10 -8.73
N ASP A 269 -17.29 -12.02 -7.68
CA ASP A 269 -16.54 -13.16 -7.13
C ASP A 269 -17.25 -13.78 -5.93
N ASP A 270 -17.13 -15.09 -5.78
CA ASP A 270 -17.58 -15.86 -4.62
C ASP A 270 -16.37 -16.43 -3.86
N ALA A 271 -15.92 -15.70 -2.85
CA ALA A 271 -14.74 -16.05 -2.08
C ALA A 271 -14.92 -17.32 -1.21
N THR A 272 -16.15 -17.78 -0.95
CA THR A 272 -16.41 -19.02 -0.18
C THR A 272 -15.91 -20.27 -0.90
N ARG A 273 -15.63 -20.17 -2.20
CA ARG A 273 -15.13 -21.26 -3.03
C ARG A 273 -13.66 -21.57 -2.83
N TYR A 274 -12.87 -20.65 -2.24
CA TYR A 274 -11.41 -20.81 -2.16
C TYR A 274 -10.79 -20.41 -0.82
N ARG A 275 -11.55 -19.84 0.12
CA ARG A 275 -11.06 -19.49 1.46
C ARG A 275 -12.08 -19.85 2.54
N ALA A 276 -11.59 -20.21 3.71
CA ALA A 276 -12.41 -20.59 4.84
C ALA A 276 -12.86 -19.39 5.67
N SER A 277 -13.97 -19.50 6.41
CA SER A 277 -14.52 -18.42 7.25
C SER A 277 -13.63 -18.10 8.45
N ASP A 278 -13.02 -19.11 9.06
CA ASP A 278 -12.11 -18.96 10.20
C ASP A 278 -10.84 -18.17 9.86
N GLU A 279 -10.33 -18.32 8.62
CA GLU A 279 -9.26 -17.49 8.10
C GLU A 279 -9.67 -16.01 8.07
N VAL A 280 -10.86 -15.70 7.56
CA VAL A 280 -11.41 -14.33 7.51
C VAL A 280 -11.62 -13.79 8.92
N GLU A 281 -12.17 -14.57 9.83
CA GLU A 281 -12.38 -14.17 11.24
C GLU A 281 -11.06 -13.86 11.95
N GLY A 282 -10.01 -14.65 11.70
CA GLY A 282 -8.67 -14.39 12.22
C GLY A 282 -8.08 -13.06 11.76
N TRP A 283 -8.40 -12.62 10.54
CA TRP A 283 -7.97 -11.32 10.03
C TRP A 283 -8.89 -10.17 10.48
N LEU A 284 -10.18 -10.40 10.67
CA LEU A 284 -11.09 -9.42 11.28
C LEU A 284 -10.66 -9.01 12.69
N ALA A 285 -10.08 -9.95 13.46
CA ALA A 285 -9.51 -9.66 14.78
C ALA A 285 -8.28 -8.72 14.74
N LYS A 286 -7.71 -8.51 13.55
CA LYS A 286 -6.57 -7.62 13.31
C LYS A 286 -6.98 -6.33 12.55
N ASP A 287 -8.25 -5.94 12.64
CA ASP A 287 -8.76 -4.74 11.94
C ASP A 287 -7.92 -3.50 12.29
N PRO A 288 -7.33 -2.80 11.29
CA PRO A 288 -6.40 -1.71 11.52
C PRO A 288 -7.06 -0.49 12.20
N ILE A 289 -8.35 -0.27 11.98
CA ILE A 289 -9.08 0.85 12.59
C ILE A 289 -9.30 0.56 14.08
N VAL A 290 -9.82 -0.62 14.41
CA VAL A 290 -10.05 -1.04 15.80
C VAL A 290 -8.74 -1.06 16.59
N ARG A 291 -7.68 -1.59 16.00
CA ARG A 291 -6.34 -1.66 16.57
C ARG A 291 -5.80 -0.27 16.95
N LEU A 292 -5.85 0.67 16.02
CA LEU A 292 -5.37 2.04 16.27
C LEU A 292 -6.29 2.81 17.23
N GLU A 293 -7.60 2.58 17.17
CA GLU A 293 -8.57 3.14 18.12
C GLU A 293 -8.29 2.70 19.56
N GLN A 294 -8.02 1.41 19.77
CA GLN A 294 -7.68 0.86 21.08
C GLN A 294 -6.39 1.48 21.61
N TYR A 295 -5.34 1.57 20.78
CA TYR A 295 -4.10 2.22 21.16
C TYR A 295 -4.29 3.68 21.57
N LEU A 296 -4.99 4.46 20.75
CA LEU A 296 -5.27 5.88 21.02
C LEU A 296 -6.10 6.07 22.30
N SER A 297 -7.00 5.15 22.61
CA SER A 297 -7.77 5.16 23.86
C SER A 297 -6.89 4.89 25.07
N LEU A 298 -5.95 3.95 24.98
CA LEU A 298 -5.02 3.63 26.07
C LEU A 298 -4.10 4.80 26.40
N ILE A 299 -3.53 5.49 25.41
CA ILE A 299 -2.68 6.65 25.65
C ILE A 299 -3.46 7.86 26.18
N HIS A 300 -4.74 8.01 25.81
CA HIS A 300 -5.58 9.08 26.32
C HIS A 300 -5.92 8.90 27.83
N ILE A 301 -6.04 7.65 28.28
CA ILE A 301 -6.26 7.33 29.71
C ILE A 301 -4.98 7.57 30.52
N SER A 302 -3.81 7.36 29.95
CA SER A 302 -2.54 7.56 30.65
C SER A 302 -2.11 9.03 30.82
N ASP A 303 -2.63 9.92 29.97
CA ASP A 303 -2.34 11.36 29.96
C ASP A 303 -3.29 12.19 30.87
N GLY A 304 -4.30 11.57 31.48
CA GLY A 304 -5.29 12.17 32.40
C GLY A 304 -5.09 11.75 33.83
#